data_67e2fe4f499a921e0dd27d4e64803e4a
#
_entry.id   67e2fe4f499a921e0dd27d4e64803e4a
#
_cell.length_a   1.000
_cell.length_b   1.000
_cell.length_c   1.000
_cell.angle_alpha   90.00
_cell.angle_beta   90.00
_cell.angle_gamma   90.00
#
_symmetry.space_group_name_H-M   'P 1'
#
loop_
_entity.id
_entity.type
_entity.pdbx_description
1 polymer ?
#
loop_
_entity_poly.entity_id
_entity_poly.type
_entity_poly.pdbx_seq_one_letter_code
_entity_poly.pdbx_strand_id
1 'polypeptide(L)'
;MHLDALLAVQTFDLDTDAFQQLALGRVDAFSTDSPVVAYYNSLPENAGKFEVGGTPIEPIPIGIAIRKSDTELKTAIQAAIDAMYADGTMQKIVDTWGMTDAVVLLQ
;
A
#
# COMPACT_ATOMS: atom_id res chain seq x y z
N MET A 1 -4.45 18.84 -19.80
CA MET A 1 -5.86 18.72 -19.40
C MET A 1 -5.97 19.06 -17.93
N HIS A 2 -6.70 20.11 -17.61
CA HIS A 2 -7.02 20.42 -16.20
C HIS A 2 -8.09 19.45 -15.71
N LEU A 3 -7.75 18.59 -14.77
CA LEU A 3 -8.68 17.64 -14.15
C LEU A 3 -9.48 18.27 -13.00
N ASP A 4 -9.04 19.41 -12.48
CA ASP A 4 -9.60 20.03 -11.27
C ASP A 4 -11.11 20.34 -11.37
N ALA A 5 -11.61 20.64 -12.56
CA ALA A 5 -13.04 20.89 -12.76
C ALA A 5 -13.91 19.63 -12.94
N LEU A 6 -13.28 18.45 -13.03
CA LEU A 6 -13.96 17.18 -13.32
C LEU A 6 -13.92 16.20 -12.15
N LEU A 7 -13.15 16.50 -11.09
CA LEU A 7 -12.98 15.61 -9.95
C LEU A 7 -14.11 15.81 -8.94
N ALA A 8 -14.96 14.80 -8.82
CA ALA A 8 -15.87 14.67 -7.70
C ALA A 8 -15.28 13.62 -6.73
N VAL A 9 -14.81 14.08 -5.57
CA VAL A 9 -14.22 13.21 -4.56
C VAL A 9 -15.30 12.72 -3.59
N GLN A 10 -15.39 11.41 -3.44
CA GLN A 10 -16.21 10.74 -2.44
C GLN A 10 -15.32 10.04 -1.43
N THR A 11 -15.66 10.12 -0.16
CA THR A 11 -14.92 9.46 0.93
C THR A 11 -15.78 8.38 1.57
N PHE A 12 -15.12 7.32 2.01
CA PHE A 12 -15.75 6.16 2.65
C PHE A 12 -14.99 5.81 3.92
N ASP A 13 -15.67 5.24 4.89
CA ASP A 13 -15.05 4.84 6.15
C ASP A 13 -14.18 3.59 6.00
N LEU A 14 -14.46 2.75 5.00
CA LEU A 14 -13.74 1.53 4.73
C LEU A 14 -13.25 1.46 3.27
N ASP A 15 -12.04 0.96 3.07
CA ASP A 15 -11.49 0.70 1.74
C ASP A 15 -12.34 -0.27 0.92
N THR A 16 -12.94 -1.27 1.58
CA THR A 16 -13.85 -2.22 0.94
C THR A 16 -15.04 -1.55 0.29
N ASP A 17 -15.62 -0.55 0.93
CA ASP A 17 -16.78 0.17 0.42
C ASP A 17 -16.39 1.04 -0.78
N ALA A 18 -15.27 1.74 -0.67
CA ALA A 18 -14.73 2.55 -1.77
C ALA A 18 -14.38 1.69 -2.99
N PHE A 19 -13.68 0.56 -2.76
CA PHE A 19 -13.32 -0.37 -3.83
C PHE A 19 -14.55 -0.96 -4.51
N GLN A 20 -15.61 -1.25 -3.76
CA GLN A 20 -16.87 -1.74 -4.33
C GLN A 20 -17.49 -0.73 -5.31
N GLN A 21 -17.39 0.58 -5.04
CA GLN A 21 -17.88 1.59 -5.96
C GLN A 21 -17.10 1.59 -7.26
N LEU A 22 -15.77 1.40 -7.20
CA LEU A 22 -14.94 1.23 -8.39
C LEU A 22 -15.34 -0.04 -9.17
N ALA A 23 -15.49 -1.17 -8.48
CA ALA A 23 -15.88 -2.43 -9.10
C ALA A 23 -17.25 -2.38 -9.79
N LEU A 24 -18.17 -1.58 -9.26
CA LEU A 24 -19.51 -1.33 -9.82
C LEU A 24 -19.53 -0.25 -10.91
N GLY A 25 -18.39 0.38 -11.22
CA GLY A 25 -18.30 1.45 -12.20
C GLY A 25 -18.98 2.76 -11.78
N ARG A 26 -19.19 2.97 -10.48
CA ARG A 26 -19.81 4.19 -9.94
C ARG A 26 -18.79 5.31 -9.70
N VAL A 27 -17.52 4.97 -9.61
CA VAL A 27 -16.39 5.88 -9.58
C VAL A 27 -15.36 5.42 -10.61
N ASP A 28 -14.55 6.33 -11.09
CA ASP A 28 -13.56 6.06 -12.15
C ASP A 28 -12.20 5.64 -11.57
N ALA A 29 -11.92 6.02 -10.32
CA ALA A 29 -10.68 5.67 -9.64
C ALA A 29 -10.91 5.54 -8.14
N PHE A 30 -10.05 4.73 -7.51
CA PHE A 30 -9.97 4.54 -6.07
C PHE A 30 -8.54 4.84 -5.62
N SER A 31 -8.39 5.70 -4.62
CA SER A 31 -7.09 6.08 -4.07
C SER A 31 -6.98 5.62 -2.63
N THR A 32 -5.95 4.85 -2.34
CA THR A 32 -5.63 4.33 -1.01
C THR A 32 -4.14 3.98 -0.93
N ASP A 33 -3.71 3.39 0.18
CA ASP A 33 -2.32 2.95 0.37
C ASP A 33 -1.93 1.83 -0.60
N SER A 34 -0.69 1.88 -1.09
CA SER A 34 -0.18 0.90 -2.07
C SER A 34 -0.34 -0.57 -1.66
N PRO A 35 -0.13 -0.97 -0.38
CA PRO A 35 -0.39 -2.35 0.04
C PRO A 35 -1.84 -2.79 -0.13
N VAL A 36 -2.79 -1.89 0.10
CA VAL A 36 -4.22 -2.17 -0.10
C VAL A 36 -4.53 -2.38 -1.57
N VAL A 37 -4.01 -1.53 -2.44
CA VAL A 37 -4.16 -1.69 -3.90
C VAL A 37 -3.56 -3.00 -4.38
N ALA A 38 -2.34 -3.33 -3.94
CA ALA A 38 -1.67 -4.58 -4.29
C ALA A 38 -2.50 -5.80 -3.86
N TYR A 39 -3.07 -5.78 -2.66
CA TYR A 39 -3.94 -6.83 -2.17
C TYR A 39 -5.17 -7.01 -3.06
N TYR A 40 -5.94 -5.96 -3.35
CA TYR A 40 -7.12 -6.08 -4.19
C TYR A 40 -6.79 -6.57 -5.61
N ASN A 41 -5.67 -6.14 -6.18
CA ASN A 41 -5.23 -6.61 -7.49
C ASN A 41 -4.78 -8.07 -7.49
N SER A 42 -4.32 -8.60 -6.36
CA SER A 42 -3.90 -10.00 -6.22
C SER A 42 -5.06 -11.00 -6.13
N LEU A 43 -6.27 -10.52 -5.86
CA LEU A 43 -7.45 -11.36 -5.75
C LEU A 43 -7.83 -11.96 -7.12
N PRO A 44 -8.07 -13.29 -7.23
CA PRO A 44 -8.40 -13.94 -8.50
C PRO A 44 -9.62 -13.33 -9.20
N GLU A 45 -10.62 -12.92 -8.45
CA GLU A 45 -11.83 -12.28 -8.97
C GLU A 45 -11.58 -10.90 -9.60
N ASN A 46 -10.46 -10.27 -9.27
CA ASN A 46 -10.07 -8.96 -9.78
C ASN A 46 -9.04 -9.03 -10.91
N ALA A 47 -8.57 -10.22 -11.26
CA ALA A 47 -7.53 -10.40 -12.26
C ALA A 47 -7.87 -9.71 -13.58
N GLY A 48 -7.00 -8.81 -14.03
CA GLY A 48 -7.15 -8.07 -15.27
C GLY A 48 -8.27 -7.02 -15.33
N LYS A 49 -8.93 -6.72 -14.18
CA LYS A 49 -10.02 -5.74 -14.13
C LYS A 49 -9.56 -4.34 -13.74
N PHE A 50 -8.47 -4.24 -13.01
CA PHE A 50 -7.96 -3.00 -12.46
C PHE A 50 -6.46 -2.87 -12.73
N GLU A 51 -6.00 -1.65 -12.87
CA GLU A 51 -4.58 -1.34 -12.98
C GLU A 51 -4.21 -0.24 -11.99
N VAL A 52 -2.95 -0.19 -11.61
CA VAL A 52 -2.39 0.90 -10.80
C VAL A 52 -1.99 2.01 -11.74
N GLY A 53 -2.68 3.14 -11.66
CA GLY A 53 -2.43 4.31 -12.50
C GLY A 53 -1.57 5.36 -11.79
N GLY A 54 -0.72 6.01 -12.57
CA GLY A 54 0.08 7.13 -12.09
C GLY A 54 1.29 6.76 -11.25
N THR A 55 1.98 7.78 -10.79
CA THR A 55 3.07 7.65 -9.80
C THR A 55 2.50 7.78 -8.40
N PRO A 56 3.12 7.15 -7.38
CA PRO A 56 2.74 7.37 -5.98
C PRO A 56 2.71 8.86 -5.66
N ILE A 57 1.60 9.31 -5.08
CA ILE A 57 1.37 10.73 -4.83
C ILE A 57 2.31 11.24 -3.75
N GLU A 58 2.51 10.44 -2.70
CA GLU A 58 3.36 10.78 -1.57
C GLU A 58 3.84 9.50 -0.89
N PRO A 59 5.12 9.12 -1.04
CA PRO A 59 5.65 7.95 -0.35
C PRO A 59 5.73 8.25 1.15
N ILE A 60 4.97 7.52 1.94
CA ILE A 60 4.93 7.66 3.41
C ILE A 60 5.59 6.42 4.02
N PRO A 61 6.60 6.57 4.89
CA PRO A 61 7.16 5.44 5.62
C PRO A 61 6.15 4.89 6.62
N ILE A 62 6.00 3.56 6.62
CA ILE A 62 5.15 2.86 7.57
C ILE A 62 6.01 2.40 8.75
N GLY A 63 5.56 2.70 9.96
CA GLY A 63 6.23 2.33 11.19
C GLY A 63 5.44 1.31 12.01
N ILE A 64 6.13 0.61 12.89
CA ILE A 64 5.54 -0.29 13.88
C ILE A 64 5.43 0.45 15.21
N ALA A 65 4.21 0.64 15.70
CA ALA A 65 3.96 1.29 16.99
C ALA A 65 4.11 0.29 18.13
N ILE A 66 4.90 0.65 19.13
CA ILE A 66 5.11 -0.13 20.36
C ILE A 66 5.03 0.77 21.58
N ARG A 67 4.81 0.19 22.76
CA ARG A 67 4.83 0.96 24.01
C ARG A 67 6.23 1.50 24.29
N LYS A 68 6.31 2.70 24.80
CA LYS A 68 7.61 3.35 25.15
C LYS A 68 8.44 2.55 26.14
N SER A 69 7.79 1.78 27.02
CA SER A 69 8.44 0.94 28.02
C SER A 69 9.07 -0.33 27.43
N ASP A 70 8.65 -0.77 26.24
CA ASP A 70 9.06 -2.05 25.66
C ASP A 70 10.36 -1.90 24.85
N THR A 71 11.42 -1.44 25.49
CA THR A 71 12.70 -1.15 24.85
C THR A 71 13.39 -2.39 24.27
N GLU A 72 13.28 -3.53 24.92
CA GLU A 72 13.81 -4.80 24.42
C GLU A 72 13.07 -5.25 23.15
N LEU A 73 11.75 -5.14 23.15
CA LEU A 73 10.94 -5.44 21.96
C LEU A 73 11.29 -4.53 20.80
N LYS A 74 11.46 -3.24 21.05
CA LYS A 74 11.90 -2.27 20.03
C LYS A 74 13.22 -2.70 19.39
N THR A 75 14.21 -3.04 20.22
CA THR A 75 15.53 -3.45 19.76
C THR A 75 15.45 -4.74 18.94
N ALA A 76 14.68 -5.72 19.38
CA ALA A 76 14.49 -6.99 18.68
C ALA A 76 13.81 -6.81 17.32
N ILE A 77 12.75 -6.01 17.25
CA ILE A 77 12.03 -5.72 16.01
C ILE A 77 12.95 -4.97 15.02
N GLN A 78 13.67 -3.95 15.48
CA GLN A 78 14.58 -3.20 14.63
C GLN A 78 15.67 -4.11 14.05
N ALA A 79 16.28 -4.95 14.88
CA ALA A 79 17.30 -5.89 14.43
C ALA A 79 16.76 -6.90 13.39
N ALA A 80 15.53 -7.36 13.58
CA ALA A 80 14.87 -8.26 12.62
C ALA A 80 14.60 -7.57 11.28
N ILE A 81 14.12 -6.32 11.30
CA ILE A 81 13.89 -5.53 10.09
C ILE A 81 15.21 -5.29 9.35
N ASP A 82 16.24 -4.88 10.05
CA ASP A 82 17.58 -4.64 9.47
C ASP A 82 18.13 -5.92 8.81
N ALA A 83 17.98 -7.06 9.47
CA ALA A 83 18.37 -8.36 8.92
C ALA A 83 17.59 -8.72 7.65
N MET A 84 16.28 -8.46 7.63
CA MET A 84 15.42 -8.72 6.45
C MET A 84 15.80 -7.84 5.25
N TYR A 85 16.22 -6.61 5.48
CA TYR A 85 16.76 -5.76 4.42
C TYR A 85 18.12 -6.27 3.93
N ALA A 86 18.99 -6.67 4.85
CA ALA A 86 20.34 -7.11 4.52
C ALA A 86 20.38 -8.44 3.74
N ASP A 87 19.49 -9.39 4.05
CA ASP A 87 19.47 -10.72 3.44
C ASP A 87 18.51 -10.83 2.23
N GLY A 88 17.80 -9.76 1.90
CA GLY A 88 16.84 -9.72 0.79
C GLY A 88 15.46 -10.30 1.10
N THR A 89 15.19 -10.70 2.33
CA THR A 89 13.89 -11.24 2.74
C THR A 89 12.78 -10.21 2.54
N MET A 90 13.03 -8.94 2.91
CA MET A 90 12.06 -7.85 2.71
C MET A 90 11.69 -7.71 1.24
N GLN A 91 12.68 -7.72 0.34
CA GLN A 91 12.44 -7.61 -1.10
C GLN A 91 11.58 -8.77 -1.62
N LYS A 92 11.86 -10.00 -1.19
CA LYS A 92 11.05 -11.17 -1.58
C LYS A 92 9.60 -11.06 -1.15
N ILE A 93 9.35 -10.55 0.06
CA ILE A 93 8.00 -10.36 0.58
C ILE A 93 7.24 -9.35 -0.28
N VAL A 94 7.81 -8.18 -0.52
CA VAL A 94 7.14 -7.14 -1.31
C VAL A 94 6.95 -7.53 -2.77
N ASP A 95 7.89 -8.26 -3.36
CA ASP A 95 7.77 -8.80 -4.71
C ASP A 95 6.61 -9.80 -4.83
N THR A 96 6.43 -10.65 -3.81
CA THR A 96 5.32 -11.60 -3.75
C THR A 96 3.96 -10.91 -3.81
N TRP A 97 3.87 -9.70 -3.27
CA TRP A 97 2.64 -8.90 -3.27
C TRP A 97 2.55 -7.89 -4.43
N GLY A 98 3.46 -7.96 -5.42
CA GLY A 98 3.48 -7.03 -6.55
C GLY A 98 3.84 -5.60 -6.17
N MET A 99 4.60 -5.44 -5.10
CA MET A 99 5.00 -4.15 -4.52
C MET A 99 6.50 -3.89 -4.65
N THR A 100 7.11 -4.35 -5.73
CA THR A 100 8.57 -4.30 -5.94
C THR A 100 9.17 -2.91 -5.73
N ASP A 101 8.45 -1.87 -6.14
CA ASP A 101 8.88 -0.47 -6.02
C ASP A 101 8.56 0.16 -4.64
N ALA A 102 7.86 -0.58 -3.77
CA ALA A 102 7.46 -0.07 -2.45
C ALA A 102 8.59 -0.17 -1.40
N VAL A 103 9.66 -0.89 -1.69
CA VAL A 103 10.87 -0.88 -0.86
C VAL A 103 11.64 0.41 -1.14
N VAL A 104 11.09 1.51 -0.67
CA VAL A 104 11.87 2.73 -0.57
C VAL A 104 12.84 2.48 0.58
N LEU A 105 14.08 2.29 0.22
CA LEU A 105 15.17 2.22 1.16
C LEU A 105 15.15 3.49 2.01
N LEU A 106 14.74 3.34 3.26
CA LEU A 106 15.05 4.30 4.29
C LEU A 106 16.56 4.15 4.55
N GLN A 107 17.34 4.75 3.69
CA GLN A 107 18.75 4.97 3.93
C GLN A 107 18.94 6.27 4.71
#